data_5f1b18fbfbd62bf67338d08dd09e10e8
#
_entry.id   5f1b18fbfbd62bf67338d08dd09e10e8
#
_cell.length_a   1.000
_cell.length_b   1.000
_cell.length_c   1.000
_cell.angle_alpha   90.00
_cell.angle_beta   90.00
_cell.angle_gamma   90.00
#
_symmetry.space_group_name_H-M   'P 1'
#
loop_
_entity.id
_entity.type
_entity.pdbx_description
1 polymer ?
#
loop_
_entity_poly.entity_id
_entity_poly.type
_entity_poly.pdbx_seq_one_letter_code
_entity_poly.pdbx_strand_id
1 'polypeptide(L)'
;MTRQQLIEQIRIKRSFLCVGLDTDAKRLPVHLLDKHDPLFEFNREIIDATAPYCVAYKPNLAFYEAHGLHGMEVFEKTVKYIKENHPHHMIIADAKRGDIGNTSQMYARTFFEEYDVDALTVAPYMGEDSVTPFLEYKGHWVILLALTSNRGSNDLQLMRDEKGERLFEKVIKRAQQWGTTENLMYVVGATQGRMFEDIRRIAPNHFLLVPGVGAQGGSLEEVCRYGMTDDCGLLVNSSRGIIYASSDENFAEIAGNKARQLQQEMAAELEKRGI
;
A
#
# COMPACT_ATOMS: atom_id res chain seq x y z
N MET A 1 -0.13 9.74 9.69
CA MET A 1 1.24 10.12 9.18
C MET A 1 1.12 11.17 8.10
N THR A 2 1.85 12.30 8.18
CA THR A 2 1.87 13.36 7.16
C THR A 2 2.81 13.00 6.00
N ARG A 3 2.68 13.72 4.85
CA ARG A 3 3.60 13.59 3.71
C ARG A 3 5.06 13.81 4.13
N GLN A 4 5.33 14.86 4.89
CA GLN A 4 6.68 15.18 5.34
C GLN A 4 7.27 14.10 6.24
N GLN A 5 6.47 13.53 7.14
CA GLN A 5 6.90 12.40 7.99
C GLN A 5 7.21 11.16 7.16
N LEU A 6 6.41 10.85 6.13
CA LEU A 6 6.69 9.73 5.24
C LEU A 6 8.01 9.91 4.48
N ILE A 7 8.25 11.11 3.90
CA ILE A 7 9.49 11.45 3.21
C ILE A 7 10.69 11.32 4.16
N GLU A 8 10.56 11.79 5.39
CA GLU A 8 11.60 11.67 6.41
C GLU A 8 11.92 10.21 6.74
N GLN A 9 10.90 9.36 6.91
CA GLN A 9 11.12 7.93 7.16
C GLN A 9 11.78 7.23 5.96
N ILE A 10 11.42 7.61 4.73
CA ILE A 10 12.08 7.10 3.51
C ILE A 10 13.58 7.44 3.54
N ARG A 11 13.94 8.67 3.90
CA ARG A 11 15.35 9.11 3.99
C ARG A 11 16.12 8.43 5.11
N ILE A 12 15.52 8.36 6.31
CA ILE A 12 16.15 7.71 7.49
C ILE A 12 16.40 6.23 7.21
N LYS A 13 15.41 5.51 6.70
CA LYS A 13 15.51 4.06 6.46
C LYS A 13 16.16 3.72 5.11
N ARG A 14 16.38 4.70 4.26
CA ARG A 14 16.84 4.48 2.88
C ARG A 14 15.96 3.47 2.16
N SER A 15 14.64 3.56 2.35
CA SER A 15 13.65 2.58 1.91
C SER A 15 12.32 3.26 1.61
N PHE A 16 11.65 2.81 0.57
CA PHE A 16 10.25 3.12 0.27
C PHE A 16 9.43 1.83 0.17
N LEU A 17 9.86 0.80 0.93
CA LEU A 17 9.19 -0.48 1.02
C LEU A 17 7.91 -0.38 1.85
N CYS A 18 6.83 -0.93 1.32
CA CYS A 18 5.60 -1.24 2.02
C CYS A 18 5.48 -2.76 2.13
N VAL A 19 5.45 -3.31 3.34
CA VAL A 19 5.26 -4.74 3.54
C VAL A 19 3.76 -5.06 3.60
N GLY A 20 3.30 -5.91 2.67
CA GLY A 20 1.91 -6.37 2.68
C GLY A 20 1.70 -7.51 3.66
N LEU A 21 0.68 -7.37 4.51
CA LEU A 21 0.26 -8.39 5.49
C LEU A 21 -0.98 -9.13 4.97
N ASP A 22 -0.79 -9.87 3.87
CA ASP A 22 -1.81 -10.71 3.23
C ASP A 22 -1.80 -12.11 3.90
N THR A 23 -2.15 -12.16 5.20
CA THR A 23 -1.95 -13.33 6.06
C THR A 23 -3.02 -14.38 5.84
N ASP A 24 -2.64 -15.50 5.24
CA ASP A 24 -3.49 -16.65 4.96
C ASP A 24 -3.27 -17.74 6.00
N ALA A 25 -4.32 -18.12 6.74
CA ALA A 25 -4.28 -19.18 7.75
C ALA A 25 -3.73 -20.53 7.22
N LYS A 26 -3.92 -20.79 5.92
CA LYS A 26 -3.44 -22.03 5.28
C LYS A 26 -1.93 -22.06 5.04
N ARG A 27 -1.26 -20.94 5.22
CA ARG A 27 0.17 -20.75 4.95
C ARG A 27 0.99 -20.43 6.19
N LEU A 28 0.38 -20.51 7.36
CA LEU A 28 1.08 -20.28 8.62
C LEU A 28 2.12 -21.40 8.87
N PRO A 29 3.29 -21.07 9.43
CA PRO A 29 4.24 -22.05 9.95
C PRO A 29 3.58 -22.95 10.99
N VAL A 30 3.88 -24.26 10.93
CA VAL A 30 3.20 -25.30 11.74
C VAL A 30 3.33 -25.00 13.24
N HIS A 31 4.48 -24.53 13.71
CA HIS A 31 4.72 -24.22 15.13
C HIS A 31 3.88 -23.07 15.69
N LEU A 32 3.28 -22.25 14.80
CA LEU A 32 2.37 -21.18 15.24
C LEU A 32 0.93 -21.69 15.45
N LEU A 33 0.56 -22.83 14.87
CA LEU A 33 -0.81 -23.32 14.94
C LEU A 33 -1.28 -23.66 16.36
N ASP A 34 -0.34 -23.96 17.28
CA ASP A 34 -0.61 -24.22 18.69
C ASP A 34 -0.67 -22.94 19.55
N LYS A 35 -0.46 -21.75 18.95
CA LYS A 35 -0.58 -20.48 19.66
C LYS A 35 -2.05 -20.08 19.83
N HIS A 36 -2.34 -19.26 20.83
CA HIS A 36 -3.69 -18.76 21.10
C HIS A 36 -4.30 -17.99 19.91
N ASP A 37 -3.46 -17.21 19.20
CA ASP A 37 -3.89 -16.39 18.05
C ASP A 37 -2.84 -16.48 16.93
N PRO A 38 -2.81 -17.58 16.18
CA PRO A 38 -1.75 -17.85 15.21
C PRO A 38 -1.59 -16.79 14.12
N LEU A 39 -2.70 -16.18 13.66
CA LEU A 39 -2.68 -15.13 12.64
C LEU A 39 -2.00 -13.86 13.17
N PHE A 40 -2.34 -13.46 14.39
CA PHE A 40 -1.72 -12.29 15.01
C PHE A 40 -0.23 -12.53 15.33
N GLU A 41 0.11 -13.71 15.88
CA GLU A 41 1.51 -14.05 16.17
C GLU A 41 2.38 -14.01 14.91
N PHE A 42 1.87 -14.56 13.80
CA PHE A 42 2.54 -14.46 12.51
C PHE A 42 2.77 -13.01 12.09
N ASN A 43 1.72 -12.16 12.14
CA ASN A 43 1.85 -10.75 11.81
C ASN A 43 2.87 -10.05 12.69
N ARG A 44 2.83 -10.29 13.99
CA ARG A 44 3.74 -9.68 14.97
C ARG A 44 5.19 -10.00 14.66
N GLU A 45 5.52 -11.27 14.44
CA GLU A 45 6.89 -11.69 14.14
C GLU A 45 7.39 -11.15 12.80
N ILE A 46 6.53 -11.11 11.77
CA ILE A 46 6.85 -10.47 10.48
C ILE A 46 7.12 -8.97 10.66
N ILE A 47 6.28 -8.26 11.44
CA ILE A 47 6.42 -6.83 11.69
C ILE A 47 7.76 -6.56 12.38
N ASP A 48 8.05 -7.26 13.47
CA ASP A 48 9.30 -7.06 14.23
C ASP A 48 10.55 -7.29 13.37
N ALA A 49 10.53 -8.32 12.53
CA ALA A 49 11.65 -8.66 11.67
C ALA A 49 11.83 -7.68 10.48
N THR A 50 10.78 -7.07 10.00
CA THR A 50 10.81 -6.23 8.79
C THR A 50 10.80 -4.71 9.07
N ALA A 51 10.42 -4.29 10.28
CA ALA A 51 10.28 -2.88 10.65
C ALA A 51 11.54 -2.02 10.41
N PRO A 52 12.77 -2.50 10.59
CA PRO A 52 13.97 -1.71 10.26
C PRO A 52 14.09 -1.37 8.77
N TYR A 53 13.43 -2.12 7.88
CA TYR A 53 13.66 -2.12 6.44
C TYR A 53 12.51 -1.55 5.62
N CYS A 54 11.36 -1.26 6.23
CA CYS A 54 10.19 -0.72 5.52
C CYS A 54 9.68 0.56 6.18
N VAL A 55 8.86 1.32 5.46
CA VAL A 55 8.23 2.57 5.93
C VAL A 55 6.73 2.44 6.12
N ALA A 56 6.14 1.36 5.61
CA ALA A 56 4.70 1.14 5.68
C ALA A 56 4.36 -0.34 5.82
N TYR A 57 3.20 -0.61 6.43
CA TYR A 57 2.54 -1.90 6.45
C TYR A 57 1.17 -1.80 5.79
N LYS A 58 0.81 -2.80 5.01
CA LYS A 58 -0.44 -2.82 4.28
C LYS A 58 -1.19 -4.15 4.50
N PRO A 59 -1.94 -4.28 5.60
CA PRO A 59 -2.88 -5.39 5.74
C PRO A 59 -3.96 -5.34 4.65
N ASN A 60 -4.16 -6.47 3.98
CA ASN A 60 -5.19 -6.62 2.97
C ASN A 60 -6.46 -7.20 3.60
N LEU A 61 -7.49 -6.38 3.70
CA LEU A 61 -8.71 -6.69 4.45
C LEU A 61 -9.40 -7.99 4.01
N ALA A 62 -9.28 -8.37 2.74
CA ALA A 62 -9.87 -9.61 2.25
C ALA A 62 -9.38 -10.86 3.03
N PHE A 63 -8.12 -10.85 3.48
CA PHE A 63 -7.55 -11.96 4.26
C PHE A 63 -8.04 -11.97 5.71
N TYR A 64 -8.45 -10.84 6.24
CA TYR A 64 -9.00 -10.70 7.60
C TYR A 64 -10.52 -10.91 7.60
N GLU A 65 -11.24 -10.22 6.72
CA GLU A 65 -12.70 -10.35 6.58
C GLU A 65 -13.15 -11.80 6.28
N ALA A 66 -12.32 -12.57 5.56
CA ALA A 66 -12.58 -14.00 5.28
C ALA A 66 -12.66 -14.87 6.55
N HIS A 67 -12.16 -14.41 7.68
CA HIS A 67 -12.22 -15.06 8.99
C HIS A 67 -13.31 -14.49 9.92
N GLY A 68 -14.22 -13.64 9.38
CA GLY A 68 -15.32 -13.05 10.14
C GLY A 68 -14.83 -12.15 11.27
N LEU A 69 -15.53 -12.19 12.41
CA LEU A 69 -15.21 -11.34 13.56
C LEU A 69 -13.78 -11.57 14.07
N HIS A 70 -13.36 -12.82 14.19
CA HIS A 70 -11.99 -13.12 14.63
C HIS A 70 -10.92 -12.48 13.72
N GLY A 71 -11.11 -12.55 12.40
CA GLY A 71 -10.17 -11.90 11.48
C GLY A 71 -10.13 -10.39 11.65
N MET A 72 -11.26 -9.74 11.93
CA MET A 72 -11.30 -8.32 12.20
C MET A 72 -10.67 -7.95 13.56
N GLU A 73 -10.78 -8.80 14.58
CA GLU A 73 -10.03 -8.66 15.84
C GLU A 73 -8.52 -8.77 15.60
N VAL A 74 -8.07 -9.70 14.75
CA VAL A 74 -6.65 -9.82 14.37
C VAL A 74 -6.17 -8.57 13.64
N PHE A 75 -6.98 -8.03 12.72
CA PHE A 75 -6.68 -6.77 12.04
C PHE A 75 -6.50 -5.62 13.04
N GLU A 76 -7.44 -5.44 13.95
CA GLU A 76 -7.39 -4.41 15.00
C GLU A 76 -6.14 -4.55 15.88
N LYS A 77 -5.87 -5.76 16.38
CA LYS A 77 -4.66 -6.06 17.16
C LYS A 77 -3.38 -5.75 16.39
N THR A 78 -3.35 -6.09 15.09
CA THR A 78 -2.20 -5.83 14.23
C THR A 78 -1.95 -4.32 14.07
N VAL A 79 -3.01 -3.53 13.84
CA VAL A 79 -2.91 -2.07 13.74
C VAL A 79 -2.41 -1.47 15.06
N LYS A 80 -2.99 -1.86 16.21
CA LYS A 80 -2.57 -1.41 17.53
C LYS A 80 -1.11 -1.76 17.80
N TYR A 81 -0.70 -2.99 17.48
CA TYR A 81 0.67 -3.44 17.66
C TYR A 81 1.68 -2.57 16.90
N ILE A 82 1.38 -2.27 15.63
CA ILE A 82 2.25 -1.40 14.82
C ILE A 82 2.33 -0.01 15.45
N LYS A 83 1.23 0.58 15.86
CA LYS A 83 1.21 1.93 16.46
C LYS A 83 1.97 2.01 17.77
N GLU A 84 1.86 1.01 18.61
CA GLU A 84 2.50 0.99 19.93
C GLU A 84 4.01 0.70 19.85
N ASN A 85 4.43 -0.23 18.97
CA ASN A 85 5.81 -0.72 18.92
C ASN A 85 6.61 -0.12 17.75
N HIS A 86 5.93 0.31 16.69
CA HIS A 86 6.55 0.82 15.46
C HIS A 86 5.87 2.11 14.97
N PRO A 87 5.76 3.19 15.80
CA PRO A 87 4.90 4.36 15.54
C PRO A 87 5.32 5.20 14.32
N HIS A 88 6.48 4.92 13.74
CA HIS A 88 6.99 5.63 12.56
C HIS A 88 6.68 4.91 11.24
N HIS A 89 5.79 3.92 11.24
CA HIS A 89 5.34 3.24 10.03
C HIS A 89 3.95 3.70 9.64
N MET A 90 3.76 3.95 8.34
CA MET A 90 2.43 4.21 7.78
C MET A 90 1.61 2.91 7.77
N ILE A 91 0.36 2.96 8.21
CA ILE A 91 -0.56 1.83 8.17
C ILE A 91 -1.59 2.07 7.07
N ILE A 92 -1.60 1.19 6.08
CA ILE A 92 -2.49 1.26 4.92
C ILE A 92 -3.52 0.14 4.99
N ALA A 93 -4.78 0.45 5.22
CA ALA A 93 -5.86 -0.52 5.06
C ALA A 93 -6.15 -0.75 3.57
N ASP A 94 -5.77 -1.93 3.05
CA ASP A 94 -6.06 -2.28 1.65
C ASP A 94 -7.44 -2.92 1.55
N ALA A 95 -8.49 -2.08 1.62
CA ALA A 95 -9.89 -2.48 1.70
C ALA A 95 -10.69 -2.18 0.43
N LYS A 96 -10.18 -1.32 -0.44
CA LYS A 96 -10.81 -0.92 -1.72
C LYS A 96 -12.27 -0.53 -1.54
N ARG A 97 -12.54 0.31 -0.51
CA ARG A 97 -13.89 0.79 -0.21
C ARG A 97 -14.34 1.82 -1.25
N GLY A 98 -15.63 2.03 -1.32
CA GLY A 98 -16.28 3.01 -2.17
C GLY A 98 -17.78 2.82 -2.10
N ASP A 99 -18.49 3.88 -1.75
CA ASP A 99 -19.93 3.98 -1.72
C ASP A 99 -20.27 5.46 -1.85
N ILE A 100 -21.54 5.85 -1.80
CA ILE A 100 -21.94 7.24 -1.96
C ILE A 100 -22.28 7.90 -0.62
N GLY A 101 -21.95 9.20 -0.51
CA GLY A 101 -22.41 10.09 0.56
C GLY A 101 -22.21 9.51 1.96
N ASN A 102 -23.30 9.40 2.71
CA ASN A 102 -23.30 8.95 4.11
C ASN A 102 -22.73 7.54 4.31
N THR A 103 -22.91 6.62 3.37
CA THR A 103 -22.34 5.27 3.48
C THR A 103 -20.83 5.31 3.38
N SER A 104 -20.25 6.11 2.47
CA SER A 104 -18.81 6.33 2.41
C SER A 104 -18.26 6.96 3.70
N GLN A 105 -19.01 7.89 4.34
CA GLN A 105 -18.63 8.45 5.65
C GLN A 105 -18.57 7.37 6.74
N MET A 106 -19.48 6.39 6.74
CA MET A 106 -19.43 5.28 7.68
C MET A 106 -18.18 4.41 7.48
N TYR A 107 -17.81 4.13 6.24
CA TYR A 107 -16.55 3.44 5.95
C TYR A 107 -15.32 4.28 6.36
N ALA A 108 -15.32 5.57 6.08
CA ALA A 108 -14.22 6.46 6.48
C ALA A 108 -14.05 6.48 8.01
N ARG A 109 -15.15 6.63 8.74
CA ARG A 109 -15.17 6.55 10.20
C ARG A 109 -14.59 5.23 10.72
N THR A 110 -15.03 4.10 10.15
CA THR A 110 -14.54 2.77 10.55
C THR A 110 -13.01 2.69 10.48
N PHE A 111 -12.42 3.12 9.37
CA PHE A 111 -10.98 2.96 9.18
C PHE A 111 -10.17 4.07 9.86
N PHE A 112 -10.63 5.30 9.87
CA PHE A 112 -9.85 6.43 10.37
C PHE A 112 -10.10 6.73 11.86
N GLU A 113 -11.30 6.43 12.40
CA GLU A 113 -11.59 6.67 13.82
C GLU A 113 -11.52 5.38 14.65
N GLU A 114 -12.19 4.29 14.22
CA GLU A 114 -12.27 3.06 15.02
C GLU A 114 -10.97 2.24 14.95
N TYR A 115 -10.43 2.02 13.72
CA TYR A 115 -9.17 1.28 13.54
C TYR A 115 -7.94 2.20 13.54
N ASP A 116 -8.12 3.50 13.38
CA ASP A 116 -7.06 4.52 13.41
C ASP A 116 -5.89 4.21 12.44
N VAL A 117 -6.20 3.81 11.19
CA VAL A 117 -5.19 3.62 10.14
C VAL A 117 -4.82 4.96 9.50
N ASP A 118 -3.60 5.07 8.93
CA ASP A 118 -3.15 6.29 8.27
C ASP A 118 -3.73 6.48 6.86
N ALA A 119 -3.99 5.37 6.16
CA ALA A 119 -4.42 5.40 4.77
C ALA A 119 -5.41 4.29 4.42
N LEU A 120 -6.25 4.55 3.43
CA LEU A 120 -7.26 3.60 2.94
C LEU A 120 -7.24 3.54 1.42
N THR A 121 -7.26 2.35 0.83
CA THR A 121 -7.48 2.19 -0.61
C THR A 121 -8.95 2.37 -0.94
N VAL A 122 -9.24 3.18 -1.96
CA VAL A 122 -10.61 3.55 -2.38
C VAL A 122 -10.77 3.34 -3.89
N ALA A 123 -11.96 2.87 -4.29
CA ALA A 123 -12.32 2.67 -5.68
C ALA A 123 -13.09 3.89 -6.23
N PRO A 124 -12.68 4.47 -7.37
CA PRO A 124 -13.27 5.70 -7.89
C PRO A 124 -14.47 5.51 -8.81
N TYR A 125 -14.90 4.28 -9.07
CA TYR A 125 -15.85 3.97 -10.16
C TYR A 125 -17.18 4.72 -10.05
N MET A 126 -17.66 5.00 -8.82
CA MET A 126 -18.91 5.74 -8.59
C MET A 126 -18.74 7.27 -8.59
N GLY A 127 -17.54 7.80 -8.82
CA GLY A 127 -17.30 9.23 -8.97
C GLY A 127 -16.86 9.95 -7.69
N GLU A 128 -16.99 11.29 -7.70
CA GLU A 128 -16.47 12.18 -6.66
C GLU A 128 -17.06 11.91 -5.28
N ASP A 129 -18.36 11.76 -5.18
CA ASP A 129 -19.09 11.52 -3.94
C ASP A 129 -18.79 10.16 -3.28
N SER A 130 -18.11 9.26 -4.00
CA SER A 130 -17.60 8.02 -3.43
C SER A 130 -16.19 8.15 -2.84
N VAL A 131 -15.49 9.25 -3.10
CA VAL A 131 -14.10 9.48 -2.70
C VAL A 131 -13.96 10.62 -1.69
N THR A 132 -14.66 11.73 -1.92
CA THR A 132 -14.54 12.94 -1.08
C THR A 132 -14.84 12.74 0.39
N PRO A 133 -15.80 11.88 0.82
CA PRO A 133 -16.03 11.64 2.25
C PRO A 133 -14.79 11.11 3.01
N PHE A 134 -13.92 10.38 2.33
CA PHE A 134 -12.67 9.92 2.92
C PHE A 134 -11.61 11.03 3.00
N LEU A 135 -11.62 11.97 2.05
CA LEU A 135 -10.68 13.10 2.00
C LEU A 135 -10.98 14.20 3.02
N GLU A 136 -12.18 14.20 3.62
CA GLU A 136 -12.56 15.12 4.71
C GLU A 136 -11.78 14.86 6.01
N TYR A 137 -11.25 13.65 6.19
CA TYR A 137 -10.48 13.24 7.36
C TYR A 137 -9.04 13.80 7.29
N LYS A 138 -8.79 14.89 8.02
CA LYS A 138 -7.47 15.54 8.05
C LYS A 138 -6.42 14.63 8.68
N GLY A 139 -5.24 14.58 8.07
CA GLY A 139 -4.12 13.76 8.55
C GLY A 139 -4.17 12.31 8.09
N HIS A 140 -5.18 11.95 7.31
CA HIS A 140 -5.32 10.62 6.69
C HIS A 140 -5.18 10.70 5.17
N TRP A 141 -4.94 9.55 4.54
CA TRP A 141 -4.71 9.44 3.12
C TRP A 141 -5.74 8.56 2.43
N VAL A 142 -6.18 9.02 1.28
CA VAL A 142 -6.89 8.20 0.30
C VAL A 142 -5.89 7.68 -0.72
N ILE A 143 -5.86 6.37 -0.94
CA ILE A 143 -5.07 5.75 -2.00
C ILE A 143 -6.03 5.25 -3.07
N LEU A 144 -6.17 6.03 -4.14
CA LEU A 144 -7.17 5.82 -5.17
C LEU A 144 -6.70 4.82 -6.22
N LEU A 145 -7.53 3.83 -6.56
CA LEU A 145 -7.25 2.91 -7.65
C LEU A 145 -7.20 3.67 -8.98
N ALA A 146 -6.06 3.65 -9.68
CA ALA A 146 -5.89 4.29 -10.97
C ALA A 146 -5.59 3.27 -12.07
N LEU A 147 -4.38 2.68 -12.06
CA LEU A 147 -3.97 1.69 -13.05
C LEU A 147 -3.43 0.45 -12.35
N THR A 148 -4.15 -0.66 -12.42
CA THR A 148 -3.81 -1.88 -11.71
C THR A 148 -3.00 -2.86 -12.58
N SER A 149 -2.32 -3.85 -11.97
CA SER A 149 -1.43 -4.78 -12.65
C SER A 149 -2.13 -6.00 -13.25
N ASN A 150 -3.39 -6.25 -12.90
CA ASN A 150 -4.13 -7.42 -13.35
C ASN A 150 -4.59 -7.28 -14.83
N ARG A 151 -4.74 -8.41 -15.51
CA ARG A 151 -5.18 -8.46 -16.92
C ARG A 151 -6.51 -7.71 -17.16
N GLY A 152 -7.45 -7.79 -16.21
CA GLY A 152 -8.75 -7.12 -16.30
C GLY A 152 -8.68 -5.59 -16.30
N SER A 153 -7.52 -4.97 -16.03
CA SER A 153 -7.34 -3.53 -16.20
C SER A 153 -7.58 -3.08 -17.65
N ASN A 154 -7.35 -3.97 -18.62
CA ASN A 154 -7.61 -3.70 -20.03
C ASN A 154 -9.09 -3.52 -20.34
N ASP A 155 -9.98 -4.09 -19.53
CA ASP A 155 -11.43 -4.07 -19.82
C ASP A 155 -12.03 -2.66 -19.63
N LEU A 156 -11.49 -1.89 -18.67
CA LEU A 156 -11.98 -0.55 -18.33
C LEU A 156 -10.87 0.50 -18.31
N GLN A 157 -9.80 0.28 -17.57
CA GLN A 157 -8.82 1.32 -17.24
C GLN A 157 -8.08 1.84 -18.48
N LEU A 158 -7.88 1.00 -19.50
CA LEU A 158 -7.22 1.36 -20.75
C LEU A 158 -8.19 1.76 -21.88
N MET A 159 -9.51 1.76 -21.62
CA MET A 159 -10.49 2.29 -22.58
C MET A 159 -10.15 3.74 -22.92
N ARG A 160 -10.30 4.09 -24.21
CA ARG A 160 -10.02 5.44 -24.72
C ARG A 160 -11.31 6.14 -25.11
N ASP A 161 -11.35 7.44 -24.87
CA ASP A 161 -12.40 8.29 -25.42
C ASP A 161 -12.09 8.71 -26.87
N GLU A 162 -12.96 9.53 -27.43
CA GLU A 162 -12.84 10.09 -28.79
C GLU A 162 -11.54 10.93 -28.99
N LYS A 163 -10.96 11.46 -27.91
CA LYS A 163 -9.71 12.21 -27.90
C LYS A 163 -8.48 11.32 -27.68
N GLY A 164 -8.68 10.01 -27.50
CA GLY A 164 -7.64 9.04 -27.24
C GLY A 164 -7.17 8.99 -25.79
N GLU A 165 -7.81 9.73 -24.86
CA GLU A 165 -7.48 9.73 -23.44
C GLU A 165 -8.00 8.46 -22.77
N ARG A 166 -7.14 7.79 -21.96
CA ARG A 166 -7.48 6.55 -21.26
C ARG A 166 -8.29 6.84 -20.00
N LEU A 167 -9.14 5.89 -19.59
CA LEU A 167 -9.99 6.06 -18.42
C LEU A 167 -9.17 6.34 -17.15
N PHE A 168 -8.07 5.61 -16.91
CA PHE A 168 -7.24 5.85 -15.73
C PHE A 168 -6.65 7.27 -15.69
N GLU A 169 -6.30 7.84 -16.84
CA GLU A 169 -5.79 9.23 -16.94
C GLU A 169 -6.86 10.23 -16.52
N LYS A 170 -8.11 10.00 -16.97
CA LYS A 170 -9.26 10.81 -16.56
C LYS A 170 -9.51 10.73 -15.05
N VAL A 171 -9.43 9.51 -14.50
CA VAL A 171 -9.57 9.30 -13.05
C VAL A 171 -8.54 10.13 -12.28
N ILE A 172 -7.26 10.03 -12.66
CA ILE A 172 -6.19 10.80 -12.00
C ILE A 172 -6.43 12.31 -12.12
N LYS A 173 -6.75 12.81 -13.33
CA LYS A 173 -7.02 14.24 -13.56
C LYS A 173 -8.21 14.76 -12.75
N ARG A 174 -9.28 13.97 -12.65
CA ARG A 174 -10.47 14.34 -11.86
C ARG A 174 -10.16 14.33 -10.37
N ALA A 175 -9.47 13.29 -9.90
CA ALA A 175 -9.16 13.12 -8.48
C ALA A 175 -8.27 14.25 -7.91
N GLN A 176 -7.44 14.87 -8.74
CA GLN A 176 -6.65 16.05 -8.32
C GLN A 176 -7.51 17.30 -8.05
N GLN A 177 -8.79 17.30 -8.46
CA GLN A 177 -9.75 18.34 -8.09
C GLN A 177 -10.39 18.06 -6.72
N TRP A 178 -10.31 16.82 -6.23
CA TRP A 178 -10.90 16.37 -4.97
C TRP A 178 -9.91 16.35 -3.81
N GLY A 179 -8.66 15.99 -4.08
CA GLY A 179 -7.59 15.88 -3.09
C GLY A 179 -6.28 16.52 -3.57
N THR A 180 -5.31 16.51 -2.69
CA THR A 180 -3.98 17.13 -2.91
C THR A 180 -2.86 16.13 -2.71
N THR A 181 -1.62 16.53 -2.97
CA THR A 181 -0.43 15.73 -2.67
C THR A 181 -0.26 15.39 -1.19
N GLU A 182 -1.01 16.04 -0.30
CA GLU A 182 -0.93 15.84 1.15
C GLU A 182 -1.88 14.75 1.68
N ASN A 183 -2.91 14.38 0.90
CA ASN A 183 -3.95 13.43 1.33
C ASN A 183 -4.41 12.46 0.24
N LEU A 184 -3.84 12.53 -0.96
CA LEU A 184 -4.22 11.67 -2.09
C LEU A 184 -2.99 11.00 -2.71
N MET A 185 -3.05 9.68 -2.82
CA MET A 185 -2.11 8.82 -3.54
C MET A 185 -2.86 8.02 -4.61
N TYR A 186 -2.12 7.39 -5.52
CA TYR A 186 -2.69 6.51 -6.53
C TYR A 186 -2.08 5.11 -6.49
N VAL A 187 -2.90 4.07 -6.70
CA VAL A 187 -2.42 2.71 -6.96
C VAL A 187 -2.02 2.60 -8.42
N VAL A 188 -0.76 2.25 -8.67
CA VAL A 188 -0.21 1.99 -10.00
C VAL A 188 0.58 0.69 -10.00
N GLY A 189 0.15 -0.30 -10.77
CA GLY A 189 0.80 -1.61 -10.82
C GLY A 189 2.22 -1.56 -11.39
N ALA A 190 3.17 -2.27 -10.79
CA ALA A 190 4.58 -2.31 -11.18
C ALA A 190 4.81 -2.86 -12.60
N THR A 191 3.87 -3.62 -13.15
CA THR A 191 3.95 -4.20 -14.51
C THR A 191 3.63 -3.20 -15.61
N GLN A 192 3.28 -1.96 -15.26
CA GLN A 192 2.85 -0.93 -16.21
C GLN A 192 4.01 -0.16 -16.87
N GLY A 193 5.27 -0.44 -16.49
CA GLY A 193 6.46 0.03 -17.16
C GLY A 193 6.45 1.54 -17.50
N ARG A 194 6.56 1.87 -18.79
CA ARG A 194 6.60 3.27 -19.26
C ARG A 194 5.32 4.07 -19.02
N MET A 195 4.20 3.44 -18.64
CA MET A 195 2.98 4.19 -18.28
C MET A 195 3.18 5.07 -17.04
N PHE A 196 4.19 4.80 -16.23
CA PHE A 196 4.60 5.70 -15.16
C PHE A 196 4.98 7.11 -15.66
N GLU A 197 5.57 7.22 -16.86
CA GLU A 197 5.86 8.54 -17.48
C GLU A 197 4.56 9.32 -17.76
N ASP A 198 3.55 8.63 -18.30
CA ASP A 198 2.25 9.25 -18.56
C ASP A 198 1.58 9.69 -17.26
N ILE A 199 1.64 8.86 -16.22
CA ILE A 199 1.11 9.17 -14.90
C ILE A 199 1.83 10.37 -14.29
N ARG A 200 3.17 10.42 -14.37
CA ARG A 200 3.96 11.54 -13.84
C ARG A 200 3.70 12.87 -14.56
N ARG A 201 3.39 12.84 -15.87
CA ARG A 201 2.94 14.05 -16.57
C ARG A 201 1.62 14.61 -16.03
N ILE A 202 0.74 13.75 -15.51
CA ILE A 202 -0.56 14.14 -14.96
C ILE A 202 -0.46 14.43 -13.47
N ALA A 203 0.23 13.59 -12.70
CA ALA A 203 0.37 13.64 -11.24
C ALA A 203 1.87 13.67 -10.84
N PRO A 204 2.57 14.80 -11.11
CA PRO A 204 4.03 14.87 -10.97
C PRO A 204 4.53 14.63 -9.55
N ASN A 205 3.75 15.04 -8.53
CA ASN A 205 4.21 15.08 -7.14
C ASN A 205 3.42 14.16 -6.20
N HIS A 206 2.39 13.44 -6.68
CA HIS A 206 1.63 12.52 -5.83
C HIS A 206 2.45 11.25 -5.54
N PHE A 207 2.30 10.72 -4.33
CA PHE A 207 2.81 9.37 -4.03
C PHE A 207 2.03 8.31 -4.82
N LEU A 208 2.75 7.28 -5.23
CA LEU A 208 2.18 6.11 -5.92
C LEU A 208 2.41 4.87 -5.04
N LEU A 209 1.33 4.17 -4.70
CA LEU A 209 1.41 2.83 -4.15
C LEU A 209 1.56 1.84 -5.30
N VAL A 210 2.69 1.13 -5.32
CA VAL A 210 3.11 0.30 -6.47
C VAL A 210 3.16 -1.17 -6.06
N PRO A 211 2.05 -1.93 -6.21
CA PRO A 211 2.06 -3.37 -6.00
C PRO A 211 2.64 -4.12 -7.20
N GLY A 212 3.21 -5.32 -6.95
CA GLY A 212 3.57 -6.26 -7.99
C GLY A 212 5.05 -6.29 -8.39
N VAL A 213 5.92 -5.57 -7.69
CA VAL A 213 7.38 -5.69 -7.89
C VAL A 213 7.83 -7.10 -7.47
N GLY A 214 8.66 -7.72 -8.30
CA GLY A 214 9.17 -9.09 -8.12
C GLY A 214 8.11 -10.16 -8.36
N ALA A 215 7.21 -10.37 -7.42
CA ALA A 215 6.24 -11.49 -7.43
C ALA A 215 5.27 -11.53 -8.63
N GLN A 216 5.02 -10.38 -9.28
CA GLN A 216 4.18 -10.28 -10.48
C GLN A 216 4.98 -9.90 -11.74
N GLY A 217 6.32 -9.94 -11.67
CA GLY A 217 7.20 -9.63 -12.79
C GLY A 217 7.51 -8.14 -12.99
N GLY A 218 7.07 -7.26 -12.09
CA GLY A 218 7.44 -5.84 -12.13
C GLY A 218 8.90 -5.61 -11.73
N SER A 219 9.61 -4.76 -12.46
CA SER A 219 10.99 -4.37 -12.19
C SER A 219 11.05 -3.15 -11.27
N LEU A 220 11.79 -3.26 -10.16
CA LEU A 220 12.04 -2.11 -9.27
C LEU A 220 12.77 -0.99 -10.01
N GLU A 221 13.78 -1.33 -10.82
CA GLU A 221 14.54 -0.37 -11.60
C GLU A 221 13.65 0.44 -12.56
N GLU A 222 12.75 -0.23 -13.31
CA GLU A 222 11.83 0.47 -14.22
C GLU A 222 10.85 1.38 -13.46
N VAL A 223 10.31 0.90 -12.33
CA VAL A 223 9.43 1.70 -11.47
C VAL A 223 10.15 2.96 -10.98
N CYS A 224 11.39 2.83 -10.53
CA CYS A 224 12.21 3.97 -10.09
C CYS A 224 12.55 4.90 -11.24
N ARG A 225 12.99 4.36 -12.38
CA ARG A 225 13.40 5.12 -13.55
C ARG A 225 12.30 6.05 -14.06
N TYR A 226 11.06 5.55 -14.12
CA TYR A 226 9.93 6.28 -14.73
C TYR A 226 8.98 6.90 -13.71
N GLY A 227 8.99 6.40 -12.47
CA GLY A 227 8.02 6.80 -11.44
C GLY A 227 8.59 7.60 -10.27
N MET A 228 9.90 7.59 -10.01
CA MET A 228 10.49 8.29 -8.87
C MET A 228 10.54 9.80 -9.09
N THR A 229 10.21 10.55 -8.04
CA THR A 229 10.30 12.04 -7.97
C THR A 229 11.46 12.46 -7.07
N ASP A 230 11.69 13.77 -6.91
CA ASP A 230 12.73 14.32 -6.01
C ASP A 230 12.45 14.03 -4.53
N ASP A 231 11.19 13.77 -4.17
CA ASP A 231 10.75 13.33 -2.83
C ASP A 231 10.56 11.79 -2.76
N CYS A 232 11.19 11.02 -3.65
CA CYS A 232 10.91 9.62 -3.91
C CYS A 232 9.54 9.40 -4.59
N GLY A 233 8.42 9.80 -3.98
CA GLY A 233 7.06 9.72 -4.54
C GLY A 233 6.54 8.30 -4.77
N LEU A 234 7.19 7.27 -4.22
CA LEU A 234 6.86 5.86 -4.39
C LEU A 234 6.71 5.17 -3.03
N LEU A 235 5.73 4.26 -2.95
CA LEU A 235 5.63 3.20 -1.94
C LEU A 235 5.51 1.87 -2.68
N VAL A 236 6.58 1.09 -2.72
CA VAL A 236 6.59 -0.21 -3.41
C VAL A 236 6.13 -1.28 -2.46
N ASN A 237 5.00 -1.94 -2.80
CA ASN A 237 4.44 -2.99 -1.97
C ASN A 237 4.95 -4.38 -2.38
N SER A 238 5.52 -5.09 -1.42
CA SER A 238 5.85 -6.51 -1.51
C SER A 238 5.17 -7.28 -0.37
N SER A 239 4.44 -8.33 -0.69
CA SER A 239 3.73 -9.19 0.29
C SER A 239 4.34 -10.58 0.31
N ARG A 240 3.83 -11.48 -0.54
CA ARG A 240 4.15 -12.92 -0.55
C ARG A 240 5.63 -13.25 -0.65
N GLY A 241 6.40 -12.43 -1.37
CA GLY A 241 7.85 -12.60 -1.52
C GLY A 241 8.65 -12.32 -0.23
N ILE A 242 8.03 -11.65 0.73
CA ILE A 242 8.58 -11.37 2.06
C ILE A 242 7.97 -12.30 3.08
N ILE A 243 6.66 -12.20 3.33
CA ILE A 243 6.01 -12.85 4.47
C ILE A 243 5.94 -14.38 4.36
N TYR A 244 6.07 -14.91 3.15
CA TYR A 244 6.08 -16.35 2.87
C TYR A 244 7.38 -16.81 2.20
N ALA A 245 8.50 -16.16 2.51
CA ALA A 245 9.81 -16.54 2.01
C ALA A 245 10.31 -17.85 2.62
N SER A 246 9.82 -18.22 3.81
CA SER A 246 9.98 -19.54 4.45
C SER A 246 8.69 -19.91 5.19
N SER A 247 8.50 -21.22 5.44
CA SER A 247 7.45 -21.79 6.30
C SER A 247 8.01 -22.44 7.57
N ASP A 248 9.31 -22.37 7.78
CA ASP A 248 10.02 -22.99 8.91
C ASP A 248 9.98 -22.11 10.15
N GLU A 249 10.56 -22.57 11.25
CA GLU A 249 10.61 -21.82 12.53
C GLU A 249 11.33 -20.48 12.42
N ASN A 250 12.25 -20.33 11.46
CA ASN A 250 12.98 -19.10 11.19
C ASN A 250 12.31 -18.18 10.15
N PHE A 251 11.02 -18.38 9.85
CA PHE A 251 10.28 -17.64 8.81
C PHE A 251 10.42 -16.12 8.94
N ALA A 252 10.35 -15.60 10.16
CA ALA A 252 10.43 -14.16 10.43
C ALA A 252 11.84 -13.60 10.12
N GLU A 253 12.90 -14.31 10.49
CA GLU A 253 14.28 -13.94 10.14
C GLU A 253 14.47 -13.92 8.62
N ILE A 254 13.97 -14.94 7.92
CA ILE A 254 14.05 -14.99 6.45
C ILE A 254 13.25 -13.85 5.81
N ALA A 255 12.06 -13.53 6.34
CA ALA A 255 11.28 -12.36 5.89
C ALA A 255 12.05 -11.05 6.11
N GLY A 256 12.68 -10.87 7.27
CA GLY A 256 13.56 -9.73 7.55
C GLY A 256 14.73 -9.62 6.57
N ASN A 257 15.37 -10.74 6.23
CA ASN A 257 16.45 -10.78 5.23
C ASN A 257 15.95 -10.39 3.82
N LYS A 258 14.74 -10.81 3.43
CA LYS A 258 14.12 -10.41 2.17
C LYS A 258 13.77 -8.92 2.13
N ALA A 259 13.22 -8.40 3.22
CA ALA A 259 12.94 -6.97 3.34
C ALA A 259 14.23 -6.14 3.29
N ARG A 260 15.31 -6.58 3.97
CA ARG A 260 16.62 -5.95 3.91
C ARG A 260 17.23 -5.94 2.51
N GLN A 261 17.11 -7.05 1.77
CA GLN A 261 17.58 -7.10 0.38
C GLN A 261 16.88 -6.05 -0.49
N LEU A 262 15.55 -5.98 -0.44
CA LEU A 262 14.79 -4.95 -1.17
C LEU A 262 15.13 -3.53 -0.71
N GLN A 263 15.32 -3.31 0.59
CA GLN A 263 15.75 -2.02 1.13
C GLN A 263 17.12 -1.61 0.54
N GLN A 264 18.07 -2.52 0.41
CA GLN A 264 19.39 -2.22 -0.19
C GLN A 264 19.27 -1.84 -1.67
N GLU A 265 18.42 -2.53 -2.43
CA GLU A 265 18.11 -2.18 -3.82
C GLU A 265 17.47 -0.79 -3.90
N MET A 266 16.51 -0.49 -3.01
CA MET A 266 15.86 0.82 -2.92
C MET A 266 16.83 1.93 -2.51
N ALA A 267 17.74 1.65 -1.58
CA ALA A 267 18.78 2.61 -1.16
C ALA A 267 19.68 3.02 -2.32
N ALA A 268 20.05 2.07 -3.18
CA ALA A 268 20.83 2.38 -4.38
C ALA A 268 20.05 3.24 -5.39
N GLU A 269 18.74 3.01 -5.54
CA GLU A 269 17.90 3.85 -6.42
C GLU A 269 17.72 5.28 -5.86
N LEU A 270 17.55 5.43 -4.53
CA LEU A 270 17.50 6.73 -3.86
C LEU A 270 18.81 7.50 -4.06
N GLU A 271 19.95 6.84 -3.90
CA GLU A 271 21.27 7.43 -4.10
C GLU A 271 21.49 7.94 -5.53
N LYS A 272 21.07 7.18 -6.56
CA LYS A 272 21.11 7.61 -7.97
C LYS A 272 20.32 8.90 -8.21
N ARG A 273 19.32 9.17 -7.40
CA ARG A 273 18.47 10.38 -7.43
C ARG A 273 18.96 11.53 -6.54
N GLY A 274 19.94 11.27 -5.67
CA GLY A 274 20.44 12.24 -4.69
C GLY A 274 19.54 12.43 -3.49
N ILE A 275 18.75 11.39 -3.13
CA ILE A 275 17.84 11.36 -1.98
C ILE A 275 18.47 10.62 -0.80
#